data_270c814b93776d065b0057a83e895c97
#
_entry.id   270c814b93776d065b0057a83e895c97
#
_cell.length_a   1.000
_cell.length_b   1.000
_cell.length_c   1.000
_cell.angle_alpha   90.00
_cell.angle_beta   90.00
_cell.angle_gamma   90.00
#
_symmetry.space_group_name_H-M   'P 1'
#
loop_
_entity.id
_entity.type
_entity.pdbx_description
1 polymer ?
#
loop_
_entity_poly.entity_id
_entity_poly.type
_entity_poly.pdbx_seq_one_letter_code
_entity_poly.pdbx_strand_id
1 'polypeptide(L)'
;MKPLDTPRSALAIGSHPDDIEFGAGATLARWAENGCEVHLLVLTDGSKGSWDGAADLEALIATREREAQAAADQLGAKSLTLLGYPDGELQSGMPEREAVCRVIRSTRPEVLLGHDPWRRYRLHPDHRHAYHRGDIAHLQIMHFVSAP
;
A
#
# COMPACT_ATOMS: atom_id res chain seq x y z
N MET A 1 21.53 1.62 -14.32
CA MET A 1 20.33 0.83 -14.00
C MET A 1 19.27 1.20 -15.04
N LYS A 2 18.72 0.22 -15.75
CA LYS A 2 17.67 0.50 -16.75
C LYS A 2 16.40 0.92 -15.99
N PRO A 3 15.71 2.02 -16.38
CA PRO A 3 14.43 2.37 -15.77
C PRO A 3 13.44 1.22 -15.94
N LEU A 4 12.58 1.00 -14.95
CA LEU A 4 11.45 0.07 -15.08
C LEU A 4 10.52 0.61 -16.15
N ASP A 5 10.11 -0.24 -17.07
CA ASP A 5 9.10 0.10 -18.06
C ASP A 5 7.78 0.42 -17.35
N THR A 6 7.00 1.36 -17.88
CA THR A 6 5.69 1.72 -17.30
C THR A 6 4.70 0.58 -17.51
N PRO A 7 4.14 -0.04 -16.45
CA PRO A 7 3.12 -1.08 -16.59
C PRO A 7 1.77 -0.45 -16.99
N ARG A 8 0.82 -1.26 -17.48
CA ARG A 8 -0.54 -0.79 -17.76
C ARG A 8 -1.30 -0.48 -16.46
N SER A 9 -1.05 -1.26 -15.42
CA SER A 9 -1.67 -1.06 -14.11
C SER A 9 -0.73 -1.48 -12.98
N ALA A 10 -0.78 -0.75 -11.87
CA ALA A 10 0.01 -1.02 -10.68
C ALA A 10 -0.86 -0.87 -9.42
N LEU A 11 -0.63 -1.70 -8.42
CA LEU A 11 -1.18 -1.55 -7.08
C LEU A 11 -0.03 -1.41 -6.09
N ALA A 12 0.00 -0.29 -5.37
CA ALA A 12 0.93 -0.10 -4.25
C ALA A 12 0.21 -0.33 -2.93
N ILE A 13 0.82 -1.13 -2.05
CA ILE A 13 0.27 -1.53 -0.75
C ILE A 13 1.18 -0.97 0.34
N GLY A 14 0.65 -0.09 1.18
CA GLY A 14 1.29 0.43 2.38
C GLY A 14 0.59 -0.06 3.63
N SER A 15 1.33 -0.19 4.74
CA SER A 15 0.74 -0.49 6.03
C SER A 15 0.02 0.73 6.59
N HIS A 16 0.66 1.89 6.52
CA HIS A 16 0.15 3.14 7.09
C HIS A 16 -0.07 4.20 6.00
N PRO A 17 -0.92 5.20 6.28
CA PRO A 17 -0.99 6.42 5.45
C PRO A 17 0.38 7.11 5.45
N ASP A 18 1.04 7.20 4.31
CA ASP A 18 2.37 7.74 3.99
C ASP A 18 3.42 6.74 3.50
N ASP A 19 3.33 5.47 3.84
CA ASP A 19 4.31 4.45 3.44
C ASP A 19 4.54 4.40 1.92
N ILE A 20 3.45 4.51 1.16
CA ILE A 20 3.48 4.42 -0.31
C ILE A 20 4.22 5.62 -0.90
N GLU A 21 3.92 6.81 -0.42
CA GLU A 21 4.49 8.07 -0.88
C GLU A 21 5.99 8.10 -0.64
N PHE A 22 6.41 7.73 0.57
CA PHE A 22 7.83 7.67 0.93
C PHE A 22 8.57 6.53 0.20
N GLY A 23 7.91 5.39 0.00
CA GLY A 23 8.54 4.21 -0.58
C GLY A 23 8.60 4.23 -2.11
N ALA A 24 7.56 4.72 -2.77
CA ALA A 24 7.36 4.55 -4.21
C ALA A 24 6.74 5.76 -4.91
N GLY A 25 6.42 6.85 -4.20
CA GLY A 25 5.65 7.98 -4.73
C GLY A 25 6.18 8.52 -6.05
N ALA A 26 7.49 8.79 -6.16
CA ALA A 26 8.09 9.29 -7.40
C ALA A 26 7.94 8.32 -8.59
N THR A 27 8.02 7.01 -8.32
CA THR A 27 7.83 5.98 -9.36
C THR A 27 6.37 5.94 -9.81
N LEU A 28 5.44 5.96 -8.86
CA LEU A 28 4.00 5.89 -9.12
C LEU A 28 3.51 7.12 -9.87
N ALA A 29 3.93 8.33 -9.46
CA ALA A 29 3.59 9.58 -10.15
C ALA A 29 4.06 9.52 -11.60
N ARG A 30 5.31 9.11 -11.84
CA ARG A 30 5.85 8.97 -13.20
C ARG A 30 5.10 7.92 -14.02
N TRP A 31 4.69 6.81 -13.41
CA TRP A 31 3.90 5.80 -14.11
C TRP A 31 2.50 6.31 -14.46
N ALA A 32 1.85 7.04 -13.53
CA ALA A 32 0.55 7.67 -13.79
C ALA A 32 0.63 8.68 -14.93
N GLU A 33 1.65 9.55 -14.93
CA GLU A 33 1.93 10.50 -16.04
C GLU A 33 2.11 9.80 -17.38
N ASN A 34 2.65 8.58 -17.39
CA ASN A 34 2.84 7.77 -18.58
C ASN A 34 1.65 6.83 -18.90
N GLY A 35 0.50 7.03 -18.27
CA GLY A 35 -0.75 6.35 -18.58
C GLY A 35 -0.98 5.02 -17.82
N CYS A 36 -0.18 4.72 -16.80
CA CYS A 36 -0.45 3.58 -15.91
C CYS A 36 -1.68 3.84 -15.04
N GLU A 37 -2.56 2.86 -14.91
CA GLU A 37 -3.62 2.87 -13.91
C GLU A 37 -3.03 2.54 -12.54
N VAL A 38 -2.72 3.58 -11.75
CA VAL A 38 -2.16 3.43 -10.41
C VAL A 38 -3.28 3.29 -9.39
N HIS A 39 -3.20 2.26 -8.57
CA HIS A 39 -4.10 2.00 -7.44
C HIS A 39 -3.31 1.98 -6.14
N LEU A 40 -3.88 2.53 -5.07
CA LEU A 40 -3.28 2.55 -3.75
C LEU A 40 -4.14 1.78 -2.76
N LEU A 41 -3.50 1.03 -1.88
CA LEU A 41 -4.12 0.29 -0.79
C LEU A 41 -3.37 0.55 0.51
N VAL A 42 -4.02 1.15 1.48
CA VAL A 42 -3.49 1.36 2.84
C VAL A 42 -4.22 0.44 3.80
N LEU A 43 -3.48 -0.29 4.62
CA LEU A 43 -4.05 -1.34 5.46
C LEU A 43 -4.57 -0.82 6.80
N THR A 44 -3.83 0.09 7.45
CA THR A 44 -4.20 0.60 8.78
C THR A 44 -4.69 2.04 8.77
N ASP A 45 -5.29 2.45 9.87
CA ASP A 45 -5.87 3.78 10.06
C ASP A 45 -4.84 4.86 10.46
N GLY A 46 -3.59 4.48 10.78
CA GLY A 46 -2.54 5.40 11.22
C GLY A 46 -2.79 6.06 12.57
N SER A 47 -3.65 5.46 13.41
CA SER A 47 -4.08 6.03 14.70
C SER A 47 -2.97 6.19 15.73
N LYS A 48 -1.83 5.53 15.55
CA LYS A 48 -0.65 5.67 16.43
C LYS A 48 0.44 6.60 15.87
N GLY A 49 0.11 7.37 14.84
CA GLY A 49 1.05 8.31 14.19
C GLY A 49 1.30 9.63 14.96
N SER A 50 0.87 9.75 16.21
CA SER A 50 1.12 10.94 17.06
C SER A 50 1.95 10.58 18.29
N TRP A 51 2.85 11.49 18.68
CA TRP A 51 3.59 11.43 19.95
C TRP A 51 2.83 12.06 21.12
N ASP A 52 1.69 12.71 20.84
CA ASP A 52 0.83 13.29 21.88
C ASP A 52 -0.12 12.20 22.40
N GLY A 53 0.10 11.73 23.63
CA GLY A 53 -0.75 10.75 24.29
C GLY A 53 -2.16 11.24 24.61
N ALA A 54 -2.45 12.54 24.47
CA ALA A 54 -3.76 13.16 24.64
C ALA A 54 -4.44 13.46 23.30
N ALA A 55 -3.86 13.03 22.16
CA ALA A 55 -4.42 13.27 20.84
C ALA A 55 -5.82 12.64 20.71
N ASP A 56 -6.73 13.39 20.10
CA ASP A 56 -8.02 12.85 19.67
C ASP A 56 -7.81 11.88 18.51
N LEU A 57 -7.99 10.60 18.79
CA LEU A 57 -7.73 9.53 17.82
C LEU A 57 -8.68 9.59 16.62
N GLU A 58 -9.95 9.95 16.83
CA GLU A 58 -10.90 10.05 15.73
C GLU A 58 -10.53 11.20 14.78
N ALA A 59 -10.16 12.35 15.36
CA ALA A 59 -9.68 13.49 14.59
C ALA A 59 -8.36 13.19 13.87
N LEU A 60 -7.46 12.41 14.49
CA LEU A 60 -6.21 11.96 13.87
C LEU A 60 -6.48 11.06 12.67
N ILE A 61 -7.28 10.01 12.84
CA ILE A 61 -7.66 9.08 11.77
C ILE A 61 -8.27 9.84 10.60
N ALA A 62 -9.27 10.70 10.86
CA ALA A 62 -9.89 11.51 9.82
C ALA A 62 -8.90 12.45 9.11
N THR A 63 -7.86 12.90 9.79
CA THR A 63 -6.79 13.69 9.19
C THR A 63 -5.93 12.84 8.29
N ARG A 64 -5.49 11.67 8.75
CA ARG A 64 -4.67 10.72 7.98
C ARG A 64 -5.40 10.22 6.71
N GLU A 65 -6.70 9.97 6.78
CA GLU A 65 -7.52 9.63 5.61
C GLU A 65 -7.53 10.76 4.57
N ARG A 66 -7.71 12.01 5.01
CA ARG A 66 -7.69 13.17 4.11
C ARG A 66 -6.30 13.38 3.48
N GLU A 67 -5.23 13.19 4.25
CA GLU A 67 -3.85 13.30 3.76
C GLU A 67 -3.57 12.21 2.72
N ALA A 68 -3.96 10.97 2.98
CA ALA A 68 -3.81 9.87 2.04
C ALA A 68 -4.59 10.10 0.74
N GLN A 69 -5.82 10.64 0.83
CA GLN A 69 -6.59 11.00 -0.36
C GLN A 69 -5.91 12.12 -1.15
N ALA A 70 -5.45 13.17 -0.48
CA ALA A 70 -4.74 14.26 -1.14
C ALA A 70 -3.44 13.78 -1.81
N ALA A 71 -2.72 12.86 -1.18
CA ALA A 71 -1.54 12.25 -1.76
C ALA A 71 -1.89 11.39 -2.99
N ALA A 72 -2.96 10.60 -2.93
CA ALA A 72 -3.45 9.81 -4.05
C ALA A 72 -3.80 10.71 -5.26
N ASP A 73 -4.49 11.81 -5.02
CA ASP A 73 -4.83 12.79 -6.05
C ASP A 73 -3.57 13.41 -6.68
N GLN A 74 -2.59 13.77 -5.85
CA GLN A 74 -1.31 14.32 -6.31
C GLN A 74 -0.48 13.32 -7.13
N LEU A 75 -0.54 12.04 -6.78
CA LEU A 75 0.14 10.97 -7.51
C LEU A 75 -0.57 10.63 -8.83
N GLY A 76 -1.76 11.16 -9.08
CA GLY A 76 -2.59 10.78 -10.21
C GLY A 76 -3.14 9.35 -10.10
N ALA A 77 -3.35 8.87 -8.87
CA ALA A 77 -3.89 7.54 -8.65
C ALA A 77 -5.35 7.42 -9.09
N LYS A 78 -5.68 6.31 -9.73
CA LYS A 78 -7.05 6.00 -10.18
C LYS A 78 -7.98 5.66 -9.02
N SER A 79 -7.43 5.06 -7.96
CA SER A 79 -8.18 4.74 -6.74
C SER A 79 -7.28 4.66 -5.51
N LEU A 80 -7.87 4.98 -4.37
CA LEU A 80 -7.34 4.72 -3.04
C LEU A 80 -8.34 3.83 -2.30
N THR A 81 -7.84 2.77 -1.66
CA THR A 81 -8.61 1.92 -0.75
C THR A 81 -7.97 1.98 0.64
N LEU A 82 -8.75 2.31 1.64
CA LEU A 82 -8.36 2.30 3.05
C LEU A 82 -9.09 1.16 3.73
N LEU A 83 -8.36 0.19 4.35
CA LEU A 83 -8.98 -0.93 5.05
C LEU A 83 -9.30 -0.60 6.51
N GLY A 84 -8.61 0.37 7.11
CA GLY A 84 -8.91 0.89 8.44
C GLY A 84 -8.64 -0.10 9.59
N TYR A 85 -7.70 -1.03 9.42
CA TYR A 85 -7.25 -1.86 10.56
C TYR A 85 -6.54 -0.97 11.58
N PRO A 86 -6.66 -1.26 12.90
CA PRO A 86 -5.97 -0.48 13.92
C PRO A 86 -4.45 -0.48 13.70
N ASP A 87 -3.85 0.70 13.72
CA ASP A 87 -2.39 0.87 13.62
C ASP A 87 -1.66 0.11 14.74
N GLY A 88 -0.60 -0.62 14.39
CA GLY A 88 0.19 -1.45 15.31
C GLY A 88 -0.45 -2.78 15.70
N GLU A 89 -1.63 -3.10 15.15
CA GLU A 89 -2.39 -4.31 15.46
C GLU A 89 -2.68 -5.16 14.22
N LEU A 90 -2.10 -4.80 13.08
CA LEU A 90 -2.28 -5.54 11.83
C LEU A 90 -1.79 -6.99 12.00
N GLN A 91 -2.60 -7.92 11.55
CA GLN A 91 -2.26 -9.34 11.52
C GLN A 91 -2.29 -9.86 10.08
N SER A 92 -1.72 -11.04 9.87
CA SER A 92 -1.75 -11.73 8.57
C SER A 92 -2.72 -12.92 8.63
N GLY A 93 -3.90 -12.69 9.20
CA GLY A 93 -4.98 -13.66 9.29
C GLY A 93 -5.77 -13.82 7.99
N MET A 94 -6.75 -14.72 8.00
CA MET A 94 -7.63 -14.92 6.84
C MET A 94 -8.45 -13.67 6.47
N PRO A 95 -8.99 -12.90 7.45
CA PRO A 95 -9.77 -11.71 7.12
C PRO A 95 -8.94 -10.65 6.35
N GLU A 96 -7.71 -10.38 6.80
CA GLU A 96 -6.81 -9.41 6.18
C GLU A 96 -6.42 -9.86 4.76
N ARG A 97 -6.11 -11.15 4.60
CA ARG A 97 -5.79 -11.74 3.30
C ARG A 97 -6.95 -11.63 2.32
N GLU A 98 -8.16 -11.94 2.74
CA GLU A 98 -9.36 -11.83 1.91
C GLU A 98 -9.60 -10.39 1.48
N ALA A 99 -9.42 -9.42 2.39
CA ALA A 99 -9.59 -8.00 2.08
C ALA A 99 -8.59 -7.55 1.00
N VAL A 100 -7.31 -7.87 1.18
CA VAL A 100 -6.26 -7.56 0.18
C VAL A 100 -6.51 -8.28 -1.14
N CYS A 101 -6.86 -9.57 -1.10
CA CYS A 101 -7.17 -10.34 -2.31
C CYS A 101 -8.35 -9.74 -3.09
N ARG A 102 -9.37 -9.21 -2.43
CA ARG A 102 -10.49 -8.53 -3.09
C ARG A 102 -10.00 -7.31 -3.89
N VAL A 103 -9.14 -6.49 -3.29
CA VAL A 103 -8.58 -5.31 -3.97
C VAL A 103 -7.73 -5.73 -5.17
N ILE A 104 -6.84 -6.72 -5.01
CA ILE A 104 -6.02 -7.23 -6.11
C ILE A 104 -6.90 -7.76 -7.27
N ARG A 105 -7.95 -8.52 -6.95
CA ARG A 105 -8.86 -9.06 -7.97
C ARG A 105 -9.68 -7.99 -8.68
N SER A 106 -10.04 -6.92 -7.97
CA SER A 106 -10.80 -5.81 -8.57
C SER A 106 -9.93 -4.92 -9.46
N THR A 107 -8.69 -4.64 -9.03
CA THR A 107 -7.76 -3.77 -9.76
C THR A 107 -6.97 -4.49 -10.85
N ARG A 108 -6.75 -5.81 -10.72
CA ARG A 108 -5.99 -6.66 -11.65
C ARG A 108 -4.65 -6.04 -12.06
N PRO A 109 -3.79 -5.70 -11.10
CA PRO A 109 -2.56 -4.99 -11.41
C PRO A 109 -1.57 -5.89 -12.14
N GLU A 110 -0.78 -5.32 -13.07
CA GLU A 110 0.39 -6.00 -13.66
C GLU A 110 1.56 -6.01 -12.69
N VAL A 111 1.65 -4.98 -11.85
CA VAL A 111 2.74 -4.82 -10.87
C VAL A 111 2.15 -4.57 -9.50
N LEU A 112 2.66 -5.30 -8.50
CA LEU A 112 2.42 -5.06 -7.08
C LEU A 112 3.67 -4.47 -6.46
N LEU A 113 3.52 -3.37 -5.73
CA LEU A 113 4.55 -2.76 -4.91
C LEU A 113 4.13 -2.88 -3.44
N GLY A 114 5.08 -3.11 -2.56
CA GLY A 114 4.81 -3.19 -1.12
C GLY A 114 6.09 -3.19 -0.31
N HIS A 115 5.96 -3.42 0.99
CA HIS A 115 7.10 -3.48 1.90
C HIS A 115 8.03 -4.64 1.59
N ASP A 116 9.35 -4.46 1.84
CA ASP A 116 10.32 -5.54 1.79
C ASP A 116 10.19 -6.43 3.04
N PRO A 117 9.75 -7.69 2.92
CA PRO A 117 9.56 -8.59 4.04
C PRO A 117 10.89 -9.02 4.69
N TRP A 118 12.00 -8.79 4.01
CA TRP A 118 13.34 -9.20 4.44
C TRP A 118 14.12 -8.07 5.12
N ARG A 119 13.55 -6.86 5.16
CA ARG A 119 14.16 -5.71 5.80
C ARG A 119 14.49 -6.02 7.26
N ARG A 120 15.73 -5.74 7.69
CA ARG A 120 16.24 -6.14 9.01
C ARG A 120 16.35 -4.99 10.03
N TYR A 121 16.12 -3.75 9.64
CA TYR A 121 16.20 -2.59 10.52
C TYR A 121 14.96 -1.70 10.38
N ARG A 122 14.63 -0.97 11.44
CA ARG A 122 13.42 -0.14 11.54
C ARG A 122 12.18 -0.93 11.15
N LEU A 123 12.00 -2.08 11.81
CA LEU A 123 10.90 -2.98 11.56
C LEU A 123 9.69 -2.52 12.36
N HIS A 124 8.69 -1.98 11.68
CA HIS A 124 7.36 -1.86 12.24
C HIS A 124 6.66 -3.22 12.18
N PRO A 125 5.93 -3.67 13.22
CA PRO A 125 5.21 -4.94 13.18
C PRO A 125 4.28 -5.04 11.97
N ASP A 126 3.52 -4.00 11.67
CA ASP A 126 2.57 -3.95 10.56
C ASP A 126 3.25 -4.11 9.20
N HIS A 127 4.47 -3.56 9.00
CA HIS A 127 5.23 -3.76 7.76
C HIS A 127 5.58 -5.24 7.56
N ARG A 128 5.80 -5.99 8.65
CA ARG A 128 5.97 -7.44 8.59
C ARG A 128 4.70 -8.16 8.21
N HIS A 129 3.58 -7.76 8.81
CA HIS A 129 2.30 -8.40 8.59
C HIS A 129 1.72 -8.08 7.22
N ALA A 130 1.94 -6.88 6.71
CA ALA A 130 1.59 -6.52 5.35
C ALA A 130 2.28 -7.41 4.29
N TYR A 131 3.38 -8.07 4.67
CA TYR A 131 4.20 -8.91 3.75
C TYR A 131 4.62 -10.26 4.34
N HIS A 132 3.80 -10.86 5.19
CA HIS A 132 4.20 -12.09 5.89
C HIS A 132 4.48 -13.28 4.96
N ARG A 133 5.49 -14.07 5.38
CA ARG A 133 6.26 -15.12 4.71
C ARG A 133 5.49 -16.24 3.97
N GLY A 134 4.20 -16.25 3.90
CA GLY A 134 3.50 -17.39 3.31
C GLY A 134 2.36 -17.01 2.38
N ASP A 135 1.84 -15.82 2.50
CA ASP A 135 0.48 -15.57 2.07
C ASP A 135 0.30 -14.46 1.04
N ILE A 136 0.95 -13.32 1.25
CA ILE A 136 1.04 -12.29 0.19
C ILE A 136 2.37 -12.41 -0.55
N ALA A 137 3.41 -12.93 0.09
CA ALA A 137 4.70 -13.19 -0.56
C ALA A 137 4.67 -14.31 -1.61
N HIS A 138 3.63 -15.16 -1.65
CA HIS A 138 3.36 -16.00 -2.81
C HIS A 138 2.68 -15.25 -3.95
N LEU A 139 2.20 -14.04 -3.70
CA LEU A 139 1.92 -13.00 -4.69
C LEU A 139 3.17 -12.13 -4.96
N GLN A 140 4.36 -12.61 -4.53
CA GLN A 140 5.63 -12.09 -4.99
C GLN A 140 5.56 -11.93 -6.48
N ILE A 141 5.52 -10.64 -6.91
CA ILE A 141 5.88 -10.30 -8.27
C ILE A 141 5.55 -11.47 -9.21
N MET A 142 4.30 -11.88 -9.22
CA MET A 142 3.86 -12.60 -10.38
C MET A 142 3.91 -11.55 -11.47
N HIS A 143 5.06 -11.46 -12.14
CA HIS A 143 5.05 -11.10 -13.52
C HIS A 143 3.98 -12.00 -14.14
N PHE A 144 2.76 -11.53 -14.21
CA PHE A 144 1.84 -12.02 -15.21
C PHE A 144 2.41 -11.57 -16.54
N VAL A 145 3.48 -12.24 -16.97
CA VAL A 145 3.77 -12.32 -18.38
C VAL A 145 2.54 -13.01 -18.95
N SER A 146 1.60 -12.23 -19.47
CA SER A 146 0.62 -12.78 -20.36
C SER A 146 1.40 -13.45 -21.48
N ALA A 147 1.45 -14.78 -21.46
CA ALA A 147 1.90 -15.53 -22.60
C ALA A 147 0.99 -15.17 -23.80
N PRO A 148 1.55 -15.12 -25.01
CA PRO A 148 0.88 -14.70 -26.22
C PRO A 148 -0.36 -15.51 -26.54
#